data_4f6557f1553ecac323ea90b24c1a260f
#
_entry.id   4f6557f1553ecac323ea90b24c1a260f
#
_cell.length_a   1.000
_cell.length_b   1.000
_cell.length_c   1.000
_cell.angle_alpha   90.00
_cell.angle_beta   90.00
_cell.angle_gamma   90.00
#
_symmetry.space_group_name_H-M   'P 1'
#
loop_
_entity.id
_entity.type
_entity.pdbx_description
1 polymer ?
#
loop_
_entity_poly.entity_id
_entity_poly.type
_entity_poly.pdbx_seq_one_letter_code
_entity_poly.pdbx_strand_id
1 'polypeptide(L)'
;MAKRLQGKVAVVTAAGQGIGRAIAEAFVAEGATVYATDVDVTKLEGIAKAKKRKLDVLSDRQVANFAEKVGPIDILVNAAGFVHHGSILECDDKAWYFSFDLNVKSMHRMTKAFLPGMIAKGHGSIVNIASGASSVRGIPNRYVYGATKAAVIGLTKAVAADFIKKGIRANAICPGTIQSPSLDERIKDLAKSQGITEQAARQAFIDRQPMGRLGTAPEIAALAVYLGSDEASYSTGQIYLADGGFAL
;
A
#
# COMPACT_ATOMS: atom_id res chain seq x y z
N MET A 1 23.22 -12.86 6.78
CA MET A 1 22.83 -12.33 5.47
C MET A 1 23.00 -10.81 5.50
N ALA A 2 23.47 -10.20 4.41
CA ALA A 2 23.55 -8.74 4.32
C ALA A 2 22.13 -8.15 4.40
N LYS A 3 21.96 -7.10 5.19
CA LYS A 3 20.69 -6.40 5.32
C LYS A 3 20.46 -5.52 4.09
N ARG A 4 19.43 -5.84 3.32
CA ARG A 4 19.13 -5.24 1.98
C ARG A 4 18.79 -3.74 2.05
N LEU A 5 18.33 -3.25 3.20
CA LEU A 5 17.93 -1.85 3.43
C LEU A 5 18.83 -1.15 4.48
N GLN A 6 20.03 -1.69 4.72
CA GLN A 6 20.95 -1.13 5.72
C GLN A 6 21.25 0.34 5.43
N GLY A 7 21.04 1.18 6.44
CA GLY A 7 21.31 2.63 6.38
C GLY A 7 20.25 3.46 5.66
N LYS A 8 19.22 2.84 5.05
CA LYS A 8 18.12 3.56 4.40
C LYS A 8 17.10 4.06 5.43
N VAL A 9 16.53 5.22 5.16
CA VAL A 9 15.42 5.81 5.93
C VAL A 9 14.12 5.59 5.17
N ALA A 10 13.13 4.97 5.80
CA ALA A 10 11.86 4.64 5.19
C ALA A 10 10.67 5.21 5.96
N VAL A 11 9.64 5.63 5.24
CA VAL A 11 8.31 5.95 5.77
C VAL A 11 7.31 4.93 5.25
N VAL A 12 6.51 4.36 6.14
CA VAL A 12 5.42 3.41 5.81
C VAL A 12 4.11 3.93 6.39
N THR A 13 3.12 4.19 5.54
CA THR A 13 1.78 4.62 5.97
C THR A 13 0.86 3.44 6.26
N ALA A 14 -0.15 3.63 7.12
CA ALA A 14 -1.08 2.59 7.58
C ALA A 14 -0.34 1.32 8.06
N ALA A 15 0.71 1.53 8.85
CA ALA A 15 1.58 0.46 9.36
C ALA A 15 1.00 -0.26 10.59
N GLY A 16 -0.21 0.07 11.04
CA GLY A 16 -0.83 -0.52 12.23
C GLY A 16 -1.26 -1.97 12.05
N GLN A 17 -1.55 -2.39 10.81
CA GLN A 17 -2.04 -3.76 10.53
C GLN A 17 -1.75 -4.20 9.08
N GLY A 18 -2.00 -5.47 8.79
CA GLY A 18 -1.99 -6.04 7.43
C GLY A 18 -0.69 -5.81 6.68
N ILE A 19 -0.79 -5.41 5.41
CA ILE A 19 0.34 -5.23 4.50
C ILE A 19 1.30 -4.16 4.99
N GLY A 20 0.79 -3.00 5.44
CA GLY A 20 1.62 -1.89 5.92
C GLY A 20 2.46 -2.28 7.12
N ARG A 21 1.88 -3.05 8.08
CA ARG A 21 2.60 -3.56 9.24
C ARG A 21 3.71 -4.54 8.84
N ALA A 22 3.38 -5.51 8.01
CA ALA A 22 4.37 -6.49 7.56
C ALA A 22 5.54 -5.83 6.80
N ILE A 23 5.27 -4.80 5.99
CA ILE A 23 6.31 -4.04 5.31
C ILE A 23 7.20 -3.28 6.33
N ALA A 24 6.59 -2.61 7.32
CA ALA A 24 7.35 -1.89 8.34
C ALA A 24 8.26 -2.83 9.14
N GLU A 25 7.75 -3.99 9.55
CA GLU A 25 8.51 -5.02 10.26
C GLU A 25 9.63 -5.60 9.40
N ALA A 26 9.36 -5.94 8.13
CA ALA A 26 10.36 -6.44 7.20
C ALA A 26 11.47 -5.41 6.92
N PHE A 27 11.12 -4.14 6.76
CA PHE A 27 12.09 -3.06 6.54
C PHE A 27 13.01 -2.86 7.74
N VAL A 28 12.47 -2.95 8.97
CA VAL A 28 13.29 -2.93 10.20
C VAL A 28 14.23 -4.13 10.24
N ALA A 29 13.73 -5.33 9.93
CA ALA A 29 14.54 -6.55 9.90
C ALA A 29 15.70 -6.45 8.88
N GLU A 30 15.45 -5.79 7.74
CA GLU A 30 16.44 -5.52 6.69
C GLU A 30 17.35 -4.31 6.97
N GLY A 31 17.27 -3.71 8.15
CA GLY A 31 18.22 -2.69 8.63
C GLY A 31 17.86 -1.24 8.30
N ALA A 32 16.64 -0.98 7.82
CA ALA A 32 16.18 0.38 7.62
C ALA A 32 15.84 1.09 8.94
N THR A 33 16.02 2.40 8.97
CA THR A 33 15.37 3.28 9.94
C THR A 33 13.94 3.55 9.48
N VAL A 34 12.95 2.94 10.14
CA VAL A 34 11.55 2.99 9.70
C VAL A 34 10.74 3.96 10.54
N TYR A 35 10.09 4.91 9.88
CA TYR A 35 8.98 5.68 10.44
C TYR A 35 7.67 4.96 10.09
N ALA A 36 7.14 4.19 11.04
CA ALA A 36 5.86 3.54 10.93
C ALA A 36 4.75 4.50 11.34
N THR A 37 3.77 4.75 10.46
CA THR A 37 2.69 5.70 10.71
C THR A 37 1.32 5.06 10.58
N ASP A 38 0.40 5.48 11.44
CA ASP A 38 -1.02 5.12 11.38
C ASP A 38 -1.86 6.26 11.98
N VAL A 39 -3.13 6.34 11.61
CA VAL A 39 -4.09 7.27 12.23
C VAL A 39 -4.34 6.87 13.70
N ASP A 40 -4.28 5.58 14.00
CA ASP A 40 -4.31 5.01 15.33
C ASP A 40 -2.92 4.52 15.74
N VAL A 41 -2.21 5.34 16.51
CA VAL A 41 -0.84 5.05 16.95
C VAL A 41 -0.74 3.81 17.85
N THR A 42 -1.81 3.42 18.52
CA THR A 42 -1.83 2.23 19.40
C THR A 42 -1.64 0.95 18.59
N LYS A 43 -2.13 0.91 17.35
CA LYS A 43 -1.91 -0.22 16.43
C LYS A 43 -0.47 -0.41 16.00
N LEU A 44 0.41 0.57 16.23
CA LEU A 44 1.84 0.45 15.94
C LEU A 44 2.62 -0.25 17.06
N GLU A 45 1.98 -0.53 18.20
CA GLU A 45 2.61 -1.27 19.27
C GLU A 45 3.10 -2.64 18.80
N GLY A 46 4.23 -3.09 19.34
CA GLY A 46 4.87 -4.34 18.93
C GLY A 46 5.76 -4.27 17.69
N ILE A 47 5.71 -3.20 16.87
CA ILE A 47 6.70 -3.02 15.79
C ILE A 47 8.03 -2.61 16.44
N ALA A 48 8.90 -3.60 16.64
CA ALA A 48 10.17 -3.39 17.30
C ALA A 48 11.07 -2.44 16.49
N LYS A 49 11.81 -1.56 17.18
CA LYS A 49 12.81 -0.63 16.60
C LYS A 49 12.27 0.39 15.58
N ALA A 50 10.97 0.41 15.26
CA ALA A 50 10.40 1.45 14.41
C ALA A 50 10.12 2.74 15.18
N LYS A 51 10.28 3.88 14.51
CA LYS A 51 9.87 5.20 15.00
C LYS A 51 8.38 5.38 14.73
N LYS A 52 7.55 5.11 15.73
CA LYS A 52 6.07 5.14 15.64
C LYS A 52 5.56 6.58 15.66
N ARG A 53 4.66 6.92 14.74
CA ARG A 53 4.09 8.27 14.63
C ARG A 53 2.59 8.20 14.28
N LYS A 54 1.78 8.97 15.00
CA LYS A 54 0.40 9.22 14.58
C LYS A 54 0.41 10.11 13.35
N LEU A 55 -0.28 9.70 12.30
CA LEU A 55 -0.42 10.45 11.05
C LEU A 55 -1.75 10.15 10.38
N ASP A 56 -2.55 11.18 10.21
CA ASP A 56 -3.71 11.13 9.33
C ASP A 56 -3.29 11.60 7.92
N VAL A 57 -3.24 10.67 6.99
CA VAL A 57 -2.86 10.92 5.59
C VAL A 57 -3.90 11.72 4.80
N LEU A 58 -5.09 11.95 5.38
CA LEU A 58 -6.12 12.83 4.82
C LEU A 58 -5.87 14.30 5.16
N SER A 59 -4.99 14.60 6.12
CA SER A 59 -4.68 15.95 6.59
C SER A 59 -3.43 16.50 5.92
N ASP A 60 -3.59 17.45 4.99
CA ASP A 60 -2.47 18.14 4.33
C ASP A 60 -1.49 18.73 5.36
N ARG A 61 -2.02 19.36 6.43
CA ARG A 61 -1.21 19.95 7.51
C ARG A 61 -0.39 18.91 8.27
N GLN A 62 -0.99 17.75 8.62
CA GLN A 62 -0.25 16.72 9.35
C GLN A 62 0.83 16.11 8.48
N VAL A 63 0.56 15.87 7.19
CA VAL A 63 1.51 15.33 6.23
C VAL A 63 2.69 16.29 6.04
N ALA A 64 2.44 17.60 5.85
CA ALA A 64 3.50 18.59 5.68
C ALA A 64 4.39 18.69 6.95
N ASN A 65 3.79 18.83 8.12
CA ASN A 65 4.52 18.88 9.39
C ASN A 65 5.30 17.60 9.68
N PHE A 66 4.76 16.45 9.27
CA PHE A 66 5.45 15.17 9.44
C PHE A 66 6.68 15.08 8.53
N ALA A 67 6.54 15.44 7.26
CA ALA A 67 7.64 15.42 6.30
C ALA A 67 8.77 16.39 6.72
N GLU A 68 8.45 17.58 7.20
CA GLU A 68 9.42 18.54 7.73
C GLU A 68 10.22 17.96 8.91
N LYS A 69 9.52 17.32 9.87
CA LYS A 69 10.14 16.71 11.06
C LYS A 69 11.00 15.49 10.76
N VAL A 70 10.63 14.71 9.74
CA VAL A 70 11.38 13.51 9.35
C VAL A 70 12.60 13.86 8.50
N GLY A 71 12.48 14.88 7.66
CA GLY A 71 13.49 15.26 6.69
C GLY A 71 13.56 14.31 5.47
N PRO A 72 14.66 14.35 4.72
CA PRO A 72 14.84 13.53 3.53
C PRO A 72 14.85 12.04 3.83
N ILE A 73 14.12 11.27 3.04
CA ILE A 73 14.03 9.80 3.15
C ILE A 73 14.53 9.12 1.89
N ASP A 74 14.75 7.81 1.94
CA ASP A 74 15.15 6.97 0.82
C ASP A 74 13.97 6.18 0.24
N ILE A 75 13.01 5.80 1.09
CA ILE A 75 11.91 4.94 0.69
C ILE A 75 10.59 5.49 1.25
N LEU A 76 9.60 5.65 0.38
CA LEU A 76 8.21 5.94 0.76
C LEU A 76 7.32 4.77 0.38
N VAL A 77 6.64 4.18 1.36
CA VAL A 77 5.61 3.16 1.12
C VAL A 77 4.23 3.73 1.43
N ASN A 78 3.42 3.89 0.40
CA ASN A 78 2.04 4.31 0.49
C ASN A 78 1.13 3.07 0.58
N ALA A 79 0.76 2.67 1.81
CA ALA A 79 -0.06 1.50 2.07
C ALA A 79 -1.47 1.83 2.61
N ALA A 80 -1.77 3.10 2.85
CA ALA A 80 -3.11 3.52 3.27
C ALA A 80 -4.15 3.22 2.17
N GLY A 81 -5.30 2.70 2.58
CA GLY A 81 -6.37 2.42 1.63
C GLY A 81 -7.60 1.81 2.29
N PHE A 82 -8.72 1.92 1.58
CA PHE A 82 -10.03 1.41 1.98
C PHE A 82 -10.68 0.69 0.81
N VAL A 83 -11.34 -0.44 1.09
CA VAL A 83 -12.07 -1.24 0.09
C VAL A 83 -13.56 -0.94 0.20
N HIS A 84 -14.06 -0.08 -0.68
CA HIS A 84 -15.51 0.08 -0.83
C HIS A 84 -16.11 -1.16 -1.50
N HIS A 85 -17.24 -1.62 -0.98
CA HIS A 85 -18.02 -2.71 -1.55
C HIS A 85 -19.30 -2.16 -2.14
N GLY A 86 -19.52 -2.38 -3.42
CA GLY A 86 -20.71 -1.96 -4.15
C GLY A 86 -20.44 -1.77 -5.64
N SER A 87 -21.52 -1.87 -6.42
CA SER A 87 -21.59 -1.49 -7.84
C SER A 87 -21.68 0.04 -7.99
N ILE A 88 -21.81 0.53 -9.22
CA ILE A 88 -22.05 1.96 -9.49
C ILE A 88 -23.36 2.46 -8.88
N LEU A 89 -24.37 1.60 -8.78
CA LEU A 89 -25.70 1.97 -8.25
C LEU A 89 -25.70 2.14 -6.74
N GLU A 90 -24.73 1.55 -6.04
CA GLU A 90 -24.60 1.58 -4.57
C GLU A 90 -23.51 2.52 -4.10
N CYS A 91 -22.78 3.14 -5.02
CA CYS A 91 -21.71 4.08 -4.72
C CYS A 91 -22.25 5.52 -4.76
N ASP A 92 -22.58 6.06 -3.60
CA ASP A 92 -22.93 7.48 -3.48
C ASP A 92 -21.70 8.40 -3.58
N ASP A 93 -21.93 9.70 -3.69
CA ASP A 93 -20.86 10.71 -3.78
C ASP A 93 -19.94 10.69 -2.55
N LYS A 94 -20.47 10.44 -1.35
CA LYS A 94 -19.67 10.35 -0.14
C LYS A 94 -18.68 9.20 -0.20
N ALA A 95 -19.13 8.02 -0.60
CA ALA A 95 -18.28 6.84 -0.78
C ALA A 95 -17.25 7.07 -1.89
N TRP A 96 -17.65 7.74 -2.98
CA TRP A 96 -16.76 8.12 -4.09
C TRP A 96 -15.64 9.04 -3.62
N TYR A 97 -15.98 10.19 -3.04
CA TYR A 97 -14.99 11.18 -2.60
C TYR A 97 -14.07 10.64 -1.50
N PHE A 98 -14.61 9.92 -0.52
CA PHE A 98 -13.80 9.30 0.53
C PHE A 98 -12.82 8.28 -0.04
N SER A 99 -13.27 7.42 -0.97
CA SER A 99 -12.42 6.41 -1.60
C SER A 99 -11.27 7.05 -2.38
N PHE A 100 -11.54 8.09 -3.16
CA PHE A 100 -10.50 8.82 -3.89
C PHE A 100 -9.57 9.59 -2.96
N ASP A 101 -10.09 10.22 -1.92
CA ASP A 101 -9.28 10.99 -0.97
C ASP A 101 -8.31 10.06 -0.21
N LEU A 102 -8.80 8.91 0.28
CA LEU A 102 -7.94 7.97 1.02
C LEU A 102 -7.03 7.13 0.11
N ASN A 103 -7.55 6.58 -1.00
CA ASN A 103 -6.77 5.65 -1.81
C ASN A 103 -5.81 6.33 -2.79
N VAL A 104 -6.11 7.55 -3.23
CA VAL A 104 -5.36 8.25 -4.28
C VAL A 104 -4.72 9.53 -3.76
N LYS A 105 -5.53 10.46 -3.23
CA LYS A 105 -5.05 11.78 -2.83
C LYS A 105 -4.11 11.71 -1.61
N SER A 106 -4.28 10.73 -0.73
CA SER A 106 -3.32 10.47 0.35
C SER A 106 -1.93 10.15 -0.19
N MET A 107 -1.84 9.31 -1.23
CA MET A 107 -0.56 8.97 -1.87
C MET A 107 0.05 10.18 -2.60
N HIS A 108 -0.79 11.00 -3.24
CA HIS A 108 -0.35 12.28 -3.81
C HIS A 108 0.24 13.20 -2.72
N ARG A 109 -0.45 13.38 -1.58
CA ARG A 109 0.04 14.21 -0.46
C ARG A 109 1.38 13.74 0.06
N MET A 110 1.49 12.46 0.38
CA MET A 110 2.73 11.87 0.89
C MET A 110 3.87 11.99 -0.11
N THR A 111 3.62 11.64 -1.37
CA THR A 111 4.62 11.75 -2.43
C THR A 111 5.08 13.18 -2.62
N LYS A 112 4.15 14.15 -2.74
CA LYS A 112 4.46 15.57 -2.89
C LYS A 112 5.30 16.11 -1.73
N ALA A 113 5.05 15.64 -0.51
CA ALA A 113 5.76 16.11 0.68
C ALA A 113 7.20 15.59 0.77
N PHE A 114 7.47 14.35 0.36
CA PHE A 114 8.80 13.74 0.50
C PHE A 114 9.65 13.81 -0.77
N LEU A 115 9.04 13.93 -1.94
CA LEU A 115 9.74 13.94 -3.23
C LEU A 115 10.84 15.01 -3.35
N PRO A 116 10.65 16.27 -2.89
CA PRO A 116 11.72 17.27 -2.96
C PRO A 116 12.99 16.84 -2.23
N GLY A 117 12.85 16.24 -1.05
CA GLY A 117 13.97 15.72 -0.27
C GLY A 117 14.68 14.54 -0.95
N MET A 118 13.93 13.64 -1.61
CA MET A 118 14.50 12.55 -2.41
C MET A 118 15.26 13.10 -3.62
N ILE A 119 14.71 14.09 -4.32
CA ILE A 119 15.37 14.74 -5.46
C ILE A 119 16.67 15.41 -5.03
N ALA A 120 16.68 16.11 -3.90
CA ALA A 120 17.88 16.75 -3.36
C ALA A 120 18.98 15.73 -3.01
N LYS A 121 18.60 14.51 -2.59
CA LYS A 121 19.53 13.38 -2.36
C LYS A 121 20.00 12.73 -3.68
N GLY A 122 19.35 12.98 -4.81
CA GLY A 122 19.62 12.33 -6.09
C GLY A 122 19.12 10.87 -6.16
N HIS A 123 18.38 10.39 -5.20
CA HIS A 123 17.79 9.04 -5.21
C HIS A 123 16.54 8.93 -4.32
N GLY A 124 15.66 8.02 -4.67
CA GLY A 124 14.47 7.68 -3.89
C GLY A 124 13.68 6.53 -4.50
N SER A 125 13.01 5.76 -3.65
CA SER A 125 12.09 4.69 -4.07
C SER A 125 10.71 4.91 -3.48
N ILE A 126 9.70 4.98 -4.35
CA ILE A 126 8.29 5.09 -3.96
C ILE A 126 7.61 3.76 -4.30
N VAL A 127 6.98 3.14 -3.31
CA VAL A 127 6.23 1.90 -3.43
C VAL A 127 4.78 2.16 -3.07
N ASN A 128 3.89 2.09 -4.06
CA ASN A 128 2.46 2.30 -3.88
C ASN A 128 1.73 0.96 -3.83
N ILE A 129 0.89 0.74 -2.81
CA ILE A 129 0.05 -0.45 -2.75
C ILE A 129 -1.24 -0.22 -3.55
N ALA A 130 -1.24 -0.73 -4.78
CA ALA A 130 -2.40 -0.76 -5.66
C ALA A 130 -3.28 -1.99 -5.37
N SER A 131 -3.73 -2.73 -6.39
CA SER A 131 -4.52 -3.96 -6.25
C SER A 131 -4.60 -4.69 -7.61
N GLY A 132 -4.75 -6.01 -7.59
CA GLY A 132 -5.21 -6.76 -8.75
C GLY A 132 -6.61 -6.32 -9.23
N ALA A 133 -7.49 -5.91 -8.30
CA ALA A 133 -8.75 -5.24 -8.63
C ALA A 133 -8.50 -3.78 -8.98
N SER A 134 -8.20 -3.51 -10.26
CA SER A 134 -7.82 -2.20 -10.79
C SER A 134 -7.95 -2.20 -12.32
N SER A 135 -7.08 -1.48 -13.03
CA SER A 135 -6.90 -1.61 -14.49
C SER A 135 -6.33 -2.99 -14.91
N VAL A 136 -5.90 -3.82 -13.96
CA VAL A 136 -5.45 -5.20 -14.20
C VAL A 136 -6.64 -6.12 -14.42
N ARG A 137 -7.61 -6.10 -13.47
CA ARG A 137 -8.81 -6.93 -13.55
C ARG A 137 -10.02 -6.23 -12.93
N GLY A 138 -11.16 -6.21 -13.65
CA GLY A 138 -12.46 -5.80 -13.12
C GLY A 138 -13.03 -6.86 -12.19
N ILE A 139 -13.51 -6.44 -11.01
CA ILE A 139 -14.13 -7.33 -10.02
C ILE A 139 -15.53 -6.82 -9.68
N PRO A 140 -16.55 -7.67 -9.68
CA PRO A 140 -17.89 -7.29 -9.25
C PRO A 140 -17.89 -6.66 -7.86
N ASN A 141 -18.73 -5.65 -7.66
CA ASN A 141 -18.88 -4.92 -6.40
C ASN A 141 -17.56 -4.28 -5.91
N ARG A 142 -16.74 -3.80 -6.85
CA ARG A 142 -15.50 -3.04 -6.58
C ARG A 142 -15.41 -1.79 -7.45
N TYR A 143 -16.55 -1.19 -7.78
CA TYR A 143 -16.64 -0.08 -8.72
C TYR A 143 -15.65 1.05 -8.39
N VAL A 144 -15.89 1.82 -7.32
CA VAL A 144 -15.02 2.94 -6.97
C VAL A 144 -13.65 2.47 -6.47
N TYR A 145 -13.58 1.34 -5.77
CA TYR A 145 -12.31 0.77 -5.34
C TYR A 145 -11.39 0.46 -6.52
N GLY A 146 -11.89 -0.25 -7.53
CA GLY A 146 -11.15 -0.56 -8.75
C GLY A 146 -10.68 0.69 -9.48
N ALA A 147 -11.56 1.70 -9.61
CA ALA A 147 -11.23 2.99 -10.21
C ALA A 147 -10.09 3.70 -9.44
N THR A 148 -10.14 3.73 -8.11
CA THR A 148 -9.06 4.33 -7.29
C THR A 148 -7.74 3.59 -7.46
N LYS A 149 -7.76 2.24 -7.51
CA LYS A 149 -6.52 1.45 -7.66
C LYS A 149 -5.94 1.52 -9.06
N ALA A 150 -6.76 1.72 -10.09
CA ALA A 150 -6.31 2.06 -11.44
C ALA A 150 -5.65 3.45 -11.47
N ALA A 151 -6.22 4.45 -10.76
CA ALA A 151 -5.63 5.77 -10.63
C ALA A 151 -4.26 5.72 -9.93
N VAL A 152 -4.07 4.86 -8.91
CA VAL A 152 -2.76 4.65 -8.26
C VAL A 152 -1.71 4.12 -9.24
N ILE A 153 -2.09 3.21 -10.14
CA ILE A 153 -1.18 2.72 -11.20
C ILE A 153 -0.76 3.87 -12.12
N GLY A 154 -1.73 4.70 -12.57
CA GLY A 154 -1.46 5.87 -13.40
C GLY A 154 -0.53 6.87 -12.71
N LEU A 155 -0.84 7.23 -11.46
CA LEU A 155 -0.02 8.12 -10.62
C LEU A 155 1.42 7.60 -10.48
N THR A 156 1.57 6.30 -10.24
CA THR A 156 2.91 5.67 -10.11
C THR A 156 3.74 5.83 -11.37
N LYS A 157 3.14 5.56 -12.53
CA LYS A 157 3.81 5.70 -13.84
C LYS A 157 4.18 7.15 -14.14
N ALA A 158 3.28 8.09 -13.84
CA ALA A 158 3.53 9.52 -14.04
C ALA A 158 4.72 10.00 -13.20
N VAL A 159 4.74 9.69 -11.90
CA VAL A 159 5.86 10.05 -11.02
C VAL A 159 7.18 9.43 -11.50
N ALA A 160 7.15 8.18 -11.93
CA ALA A 160 8.34 7.53 -12.49
C ALA A 160 8.84 8.27 -13.74
N ALA A 161 7.95 8.59 -14.69
CA ALA A 161 8.30 9.27 -15.93
C ALA A 161 8.88 10.66 -15.69
N ASP A 162 8.25 11.44 -14.80
CA ASP A 162 8.65 12.83 -14.52
C ASP A 162 10.01 12.93 -13.83
N PHE A 163 10.35 11.97 -12.97
CA PHE A 163 11.48 12.09 -12.04
C PHE A 163 12.58 11.02 -12.22
N ILE A 164 12.52 10.16 -13.24
CA ILE A 164 13.54 9.13 -13.49
C ILE A 164 14.94 9.75 -13.64
N LYS A 165 15.07 10.87 -14.35
CA LYS A 165 16.34 11.58 -14.53
C LYS A 165 16.86 12.27 -13.25
N LYS A 166 16.05 12.28 -12.19
CA LYS A 166 16.41 12.79 -10.87
C LYS A 166 16.75 11.67 -9.88
N GLY A 167 16.90 10.44 -10.38
CA GLY A 167 17.21 9.26 -9.56
C GLY A 167 16.03 8.70 -8.77
N ILE A 168 14.79 9.07 -9.12
CA ILE A 168 13.58 8.59 -8.43
C ILE A 168 12.98 7.41 -9.16
N ARG A 169 12.71 6.33 -8.41
CA ARG A 169 11.94 5.17 -8.88
C ARG A 169 10.57 5.18 -8.21
N ALA A 170 9.54 4.84 -8.95
CA ALA A 170 8.20 4.64 -8.41
C ALA A 170 7.60 3.38 -9.02
N ASN A 171 7.12 2.47 -8.17
CA ASN A 171 6.51 1.21 -8.58
C ASN A 171 5.24 0.93 -7.79
N ALA A 172 4.32 0.17 -8.36
CA ALA A 172 3.10 -0.27 -7.71
C ALA A 172 3.12 -1.78 -7.47
N ILE A 173 2.78 -2.20 -6.26
CA ILE A 173 2.45 -3.61 -5.97
C ILE A 173 0.95 -3.77 -6.11
N CYS A 174 0.53 -4.81 -6.82
CA CYS A 174 -0.87 -5.16 -7.05
C CYS A 174 -1.18 -6.52 -6.38
N PRO A 175 -1.53 -6.53 -5.08
CA PRO A 175 -1.87 -7.76 -4.39
C PRO A 175 -3.18 -8.38 -4.91
N GLY A 176 -3.27 -9.71 -4.85
CA GLY A 176 -4.54 -10.42 -4.84
C GLY A 176 -5.26 -10.30 -3.49
N THR A 177 -5.97 -11.33 -3.08
CA THR A 177 -6.62 -11.35 -1.76
C THR A 177 -5.62 -11.76 -0.68
N ILE A 178 -5.30 -10.84 0.22
CA ILE A 178 -4.32 -11.03 1.29
C ILE A 178 -5.03 -11.18 2.64
N GLN A 179 -4.63 -12.21 3.41
CA GLN A 179 -5.10 -12.40 4.79
C GLN A 179 -4.75 -11.17 5.64
N SER A 180 -5.75 -10.59 6.26
CA SER A 180 -5.62 -9.37 7.08
C SER A 180 -6.86 -9.17 7.95
N PRO A 181 -6.79 -8.38 9.04
CA PRO A 181 -7.96 -8.03 9.84
C PRO A 181 -9.10 -7.43 9.00
N SER A 182 -8.80 -6.58 8.04
CA SER A 182 -9.80 -6.02 7.12
C SER A 182 -10.45 -7.08 6.21
N LEU A 183 -9.75 -8.17 5.88
CA LEU A 183 -10.36 -9.28 5.16
C LEU A 183 -11.32 -10.05 6.06
N ASP A 184 -10.95 -10.28 7.31
CA ASP A 184 -11.79 -11.02 8.27
C ASP A 184 -13.11 -10.26 8.52
N GLU A 185 -13.08 -8.93 8.63
CA GLU A 185 -14.30 -8.10 8.68
C GLU A 185 -15.15 -8.28 7.42
N ARG A 186 -14.56 -8.22 6.23
CA ARG A 186 -15.28 -8.41 4.97
C ARG A 186 -15.85 -9.82 4.80
N ILE A 187 -15.21 -10.84 5.37
CA ILE A 187 -15.73 -12.21 5.37
C ILE A 187 -16.99 -12.27 6.25
N LYS A 188 -16.97 -11.65 7.44
CA LYS A 188 -18.14 -11.57 8.33
C LYS A 188 -19.30 -10.83 7.67
N ASP A 189 -19.02 -9.69 7.02
CA ASP A 189 -20.04 -8.91 6.34
C ASP A 189 -20.66 -9.70 5.17
N LEU A 190 -19.82 -10.41 4.39
CA LEU A 190 -20.30 -11.26 3.30
C LEU A 190 -21.16 -12.42 3.83
N ALA A 191 -20.72 -13.09 4.88
CA ALA A 191 -21.45 -14.17 5.51
C ALA A 191 -22.84 -13.70 5.98
N LYS A 192 -22.88 -12.55 6.67
CA LYS A 192 -24.12 -11.95 7.15
C LYS A 192 -25.05 -11.53 6.01
N SER A 193 -24.54 -10.87 4.97
CA SER A 193 -25.35 -10.37 3.86
C SER A 193 -25.94 -11.48 2.98
N GLN A 194 -25.26 -12.63 2.91
CA GLN A 194 -25.70 -13.77 2.08
C GLN A 194 -26.35 -14.90 2.89
N GLY A 195 -26.39 -14.79 4.23
CA GLY A 195 -26.95 -15.86 5.07
C GLY A 195 -26.14 -17.17 5.03
N ILE A 196 -24.82 -17.09 4.81
CA ILE A 196 -23.90 -18.23 4.72
C ILE A 196 -22.93 -18.24 5.91
N THR A 197 -22.21 -19.34 6.11
CA THR A 197 -21.19 -19.44 7.15
C THR A 197 -19.96 -18.59 6.81
N GLU A 198 -19.22 -18.12 7.82
CA GLU A 198 -17.93 -17.43 7.60
C GLU A 198 -16.94 -18.32 6.85
N GLN A 199 -17.00 -19.63 7.05
CA GLN A 199 -16.16 -20.59 6.30
C GLN A 199 -16.49 -20.59 4.82
N ALA A 200 -17.77 -20.62 4.43
CA ALA A 200 -18.20 -20.55 3.03
C ALA A 200 -17.85 -19.18 2.40
N ALA A 201 -18.04 -18.08 3.16
CA ALA A 201 -17.62 -16.77 2.72
C ALA A 201 -16.11 -16.67 2.51
N ARG A 202 -15.29 -17.24 3.41
CA ARG A 202 -13.82 -17.32 3.27
C ARG A 202 -13.43 -18.12 2.03
N GLN A 203 -14.07 -19.26 1.79
CA GLN A 203 -13.82 -20.09 0.61
C GLN A 203 -14.05 -19.30 -0.68
N ALA A 204 -15.12 -18.50 -0.75
CA ALA A 204 -15.40 -17.65 -1.91
C ALA A 204 -14.29 -16.61 -2.18
N PHE A 205 -13.52 -16.18 -1.16
CA PHE A 205 -12.34 -15.35 -1.36
C PHE A 205 -11.13 -16.17 -1.82
N ILE A 206 -10.95 -17.41 -1.31
CA ILE A 206 -9.88 -18.32 -1.72
C ILE A 206 -10.04 -18.71 -3.18
N ASP A 207 -11.23 -19.05 -3.61
CA ASP A 207 -11.55 -19.53 -4.98
C ASP A 207 -11.23 -18.50 -6.08
N ARG A 208 -11.06 -17.24 -5.70
CA ARG A 208 -10.60 -16.19 -6.62
C ARG A 208 -9.12 -16.28 -6.96
N GLN A 209 -8.35 -17.01 -6.17
CA GLN A 209 -6.92 -17.18 -6.37
C GLN A 209 -6.67 -18.58 -6.98
N PRO A 210 -6.22 -18.71 -8.22
CA PRO A 210 -5.90 -20.01 -8.84
C PRO A 210 -4.90 -20.84 -8.03
N MET A 211 -4.05 -20.19 -7.22
CA MET A 211 -3.12 -20.85 -6.32
C MET A 211 -3.80 -21.58 -5.14
N GLY A 212 -5.14 -21.46 -4.99
CA GLY A 212 -5.94 -22.18 -4.00
C GLY A 212 -5.77 -21.73 -2.56
N ARG A 213 -5.20 -20.54 -2.33
CA ARG A 213 -5.03 -19.96 -0.99
C ARG A 213 -5.04 -18.44 -1.01
N LEU A 214 -5.27 -17.85 0.14
CA LEU A 214 -5.02 -16.42 0.33
C LEU A 214 -3.51 -16.15 0.34
N GLY A 215 -3.11 -14.98 -0.15
CA GLY A 215 -1.78 -14.48 0.06
C GLY A 215 -1.57 -14.01 1.50
N THR A 216 -0.33 -13.88 1.92
CA THR A 216 0.05 -13.38 3.24
C THR A 216 0.67 -11.99 3.14
N ALA A 217 0.55 -11.18 4.20
CA ALA A 217 1.17 -9.87 4.24
C ALA A 217 2.71 -9.92 4.14
N PRO A 218 3.42 -10.91 4.72
CA PRO A 218 4.86 -11.09 4.49
C PRO A 218 5.26 -11.33 3.03
N GLU A 219 4.45 -12.01 2.21
CA GLU A 219 4.73 -12.19 0.77
C GLU A 219 4.74 -10.84 0.03
N ILE A 220 3.85 -9.93 0.39
CA ILE A 220 3.84 -8.57 -0.15
C ILE A 220 5.02 -7.75 0.40
N ALA A 221 5.36 -7.92 1.67
CA ALA A 221 6.48 -7.24 2.29
C ALA A 221 7.83 -7.62 1.66
N ALA A 222 8.03 -8.88 1.28
CA ALA A 222 9.24 -9.34 0.59
C ALA A 222 9.44 -8.61 -0.75
N LEU A 223 8.36 -8.39 -1.50
CA LEU A 223 8.40 -7.62 -2.74
C LEU A 223 8.65 -6.13 -2.48
N ALA A 224 8.07 -5.57 -1.42
CA ALA A 224 8.33 -4.18 -1.03
C ALA A 224 9.80 -3.98 -0.61
N VAL A 225 10.42 -4.94 0.09
CA VAL A 225 11.86 -4.93 0.40
C VAL A 225 12.69 -4.90 -0.88
N TYR A 226 12.40 -5.77 -1.86
CA TYR A 226 13.07 -5.74 -3.16
C TYR A 226 12.96 -4.36 -3.82
N LEU A 227 11.74 -3.83 -3.95
CA LEU A 227 11.51 -2.54 -4.60
C LEU A 227 12.14 -1.35 -3.86
N GLY A 228 12.26 -1.42 -2.53
CA GLY A 228 12.95 -0.43 -1.70
C GLY A 228 14.47 -0.52 -1.76
N SER A 229 15.03 -1.67 -2.13
CA SER A 229 16.47 -1.94 -2.16
C SER A 229 17.14 -1.47 -3.46
N ASP A 230 18.47 -1.50 -3.46
CA ASP A 230 19.29 -1.19 -4.65
C ASP A 230 19.24 -2.30 -5.70
N GLU A 231 18.80 -3.52 -5.33
CA GLU A 231 18.55 -4.62 -6.25
C GLU A 231 17.49 -4.27 -7.32
N ALA A 232 16.55 -3.36 -6.99
CA ALA A 232 15.54 -2.86 -7.90
C ALA A 232 15.97 -1.60 -8.68
N SER A 233 17.27 -1.32 -8.78
CA SER A 233 17.80 -0.08 -9.40
C SER A 233 17.34 0.14 -10.85
N TYR A 234 17.03 -0.94 -11.58
CA TYR A 234 16.55 -0.88 -12.97
C TYR A 234 15.01 -1.03 -13.10
N SER A 235 14.29 -0.98 -11.96
CA SER A 235 12.83 -1.19 -11.89
C SER A 235 12.13 0.12 -11.53
N THR A 236 11.43 0.73 -12.50
CA THR A 236 10.61 1.93 -12.27
C THR A 236 9.43 1.99 -13.24
N GLY A 237 8.34 2.62 -12.82
CA GLY A 237 7.09 2.75 -13.59
C GLY A 237 6.33 1.43 -13.77
N GLN A 238 6.68 0.38 -13.04
CA GLN A 238 6.13 -0.95 -13.21
C GLN A 238 5.02 -1.26 -12.21
N ILE A 239 4.16 -2.20 -12.62
CA ILE A 239 3.20 -2.88 -11.75
C ILE A 239 3.71 -4.29 -11.47
N TYR A 240 3.69 -4.69 -10.21
CA TYR A 240 4.13 -6.00 -9.76
C TYR A 240 2.95 -6.76 -9.19
N LEU A 241 2.50 -7.77 -9.90
CA LEU A 241 1.43 -8.65 -9.45
C LEU A 241 1.98 -9.64 -8.41
N ALA A 242 1.35 -9.68 -7.24
CA ALA A 242 1.60 -10.66 -6.19
C ALA A 242 0.22 -11.16 -5.72
N ASP A 243 -0.42 -11.97 -6.55
CA ASP A 243 -1.86 -12.17 -6.54
C ASP A 243 -2.32 -13.64 -6.61
N GLY A 244 -1.38 -14.60 -6.59
CA GLY A 244 -1.70 -16.03 -6.66
C GLY A 244 -2.41 -16.46 -7.95
N GLY A 245 -2.14 -15.73 -9.06
CA GLY A 245 -2.76 -15.98 -10.36
C GLY A 245 -4.13 -15.30 -10.54
N PHE A 246 -4.53 -14.44 -9.60
CA PHE A 246 -5.84 -13.75 -9.67
C PHE A 246 -6.06 -12.96 -10.98
N ALA A 247 -5.01 -12.48 -11.61
CA ALA A 247 -5.06 -11.69 -12.83
C ALA A 247 -4.85 -12.49 -14.13
N LEU A 248 -4.70 -13.82 -14.03
CA LEU A 248 -4.62 -14.70 -15.19
C LEU A 248 -5.93 -14.78 -15.97
#